data_0b6aaff7077effc2e31d3477005d4f4d
#
_entry.id   0b6aaff7077effc2e31d3477005d4f4d
#
_cell.length_a   1.000
_cell.length_b   1.000
_cell.length_c   1.000
_cell.angle_alpha   90.00
_cell.angle_beta   90.00
_cell.angle_gamma   90.00
#
_symmetry.space_group_name_H-M   'P 1'
#
loop_
_entity.id
_entity.type
_entity.pdbx_description
1 polymer ?
#
loop_
_entity_poly.entity_id
_entity_poly.type
_entity_poly.pdbx_seq_one_letter_code
_entity_poly.pdbx_strand_id
1 'polypeptide(L)'
;VGSATGIKNFSLQRQIADDRARADLAKVFKYYTQSLTKDYQAHTTAGNFESSTEEQNSENAVKVVVANTLRGVIIIDHFEIPARREMLSLARLDYNAFKQNLQEAKEFKQLPSKVREDIKERADALHDEMEAEARKLQEGRGFFPTDDE
;
A
#
# COMPACT_ATOMS: atom_id res chain seq x y z
N VAL A 1 7.69 3.96 5.60
CA VAL A 1 8.58 5.10 5.86
C VAL A 1 9.67 5.10 4.79
N GLY A 2 9.89 6.24 4.14
CA GLY A 2 11.00 6.43 3.22
C GLY A 2 12.15 7.20 3.86
N SER A 3 13.38 6.90 3.46
CA SER A 3 14.55 7.64 3.92
C SER A 3 15.46 8.07 2.76
N ALA A 4 16.14 9.19 2.93
CA ALA A 4 17.17 9.68 2.02
C ALA A 4 18.37 10.24 2.81
N THR A 5 19.57 9.83 2.43
CA THR A 5 20.82 10.21 3.11
C THR A 5 21.81 10.84 2.15
N GLY A 6 22.66 11.74 2.67
CA GLY A 6 23.84 12.22 1.97
C GLY A 6 23.62 13.19 0.80
N ILE A 7 22.41 13.68 0.61
CA ILE A 7 22.06 14.62 -0.46
C ILE A 7 22.25 16.05 0.06
N LYS A 8 23.08 16.86 -0.64
CA LYS A 8 23.36 18.24 -0.22
C LYS A 8 22.17 19.18 -0.40
N ASN A 9 21.33 18.95 -1.41
CA ASN A 9 20.13 19.74 -1.63
C ASN A 9 18.98 19.22 -0.77
N PHE A 10 18.59 19.99 0.23
CA PHE A 10 17.54 19.62 1.19
C PHE A 10 16.19 19.33 0.52
N SER A 11 15.78 20.15 -0.45
CA SER A 11 14.51 19.94 -1.15
C SER A 11 14.52 18.62 -1.94
N LEU A 12 15.63 18.32 -2.60
CA LEU A 12 15.79 17.07 -3.33
C LEU A 12 15.83 15.86 -2.38
N GLN A 13 16.50 16.01 -1.25
CA GLN A 13 16.57 14.95 -0.22
C GLN A 13 15.16 14.61 0.30
N ARG A 14 14.37 15.63 0.61
CA ARG A 14 12.99 15.48 1.05
C ARG A 14 12.13 14.80 -0.01
N GLN A 15 12.23 15.25 -1.26
CA GLN A 15 11.48 14.65 -2.37
C GLN A 15 11.81 13.16 -2.54
N ILE A 16 13.08 12.77 -2.47
CA ILE A 16 13.49 11.38 -2.58
C ILE A 16 12.98 10.55 -1.41
N ALA A 17 12.99 11.08 -0.19
CA ALA A 17 12.41 10.42 0.97
C ALA A 17 10.89 10.20 0.80
N ASP A 18 10.18 11.20 0.30
CA ASP A 18 8.74 11.13 0.01
C ASP A 18 8.42 10.07 -1.05
N ASP A 19 9.17 10.03 -2.14
CA ASP A 19 8.97 9.06 -3.22
C ASP A 19 9.26 7.63 -2.75
N ARG A 20 10.26 7.44 -1.92
CA ARG A 20 10.55 6.14 -1.29
C ARG A 20 9.44 5.70 -0.34
N ALA A 21 8.92 6.62 0.47
CA ALA A 21 7.81 6.32 1.37
C ALA A 21 6.55 5.90 0.61
N ARG A 22 6.22 6.58 -0.48
CA ARG A 22 5.11 6.20 -1.38
C ARG A 22 5.35 4.84 -2.04
N ALA A 23 6.55 4.62 -2.56
CA ALA A 23 6.90 3.37 -3.22
C ALA A 23 6.84 2.16 -2.26
N ASP A 24 7.23 2.31 -1.00
CA ASP A 24 7.18 1.24 -0.02
C ASP A 24 5.74 0.85 0.33
N LEU A 25 4.84 1.82 0.48
CA LEU A 25 3.41 1.51 0.63
C LEU A 25 2.84 0.80 -0.61
N ALA A 26 3.18 1.26 -1.82
CA ALA A 26 2.73 0.63 -3.05
C ALA A 26 3.22 -0.82 -3.18
N LYS A 27 4.41 -1.15 -2.68
CA LYS A 27 4.92 -2.53 -2.66
C LYS A 27 4.07 -3.44 -1.80
N VAL A 28 3.63 -3.00 -0.62
CA VAL A 28 2.74 -3.79 0.26
C VAL A 28 1.48 -4.19 -0.51
N PHE A 29 0.83 -3.25 -1.17
CA PHE A 29 -0.36 -3.52 -1.96
C PHE A 29 -0.09 -4.37 -3.20
N LYS A 30 1.08 -4.23 -3.84
CA LYS A 30 1.47 -5.07 -4.96
C LYS A 30 1.62 -6.54 -4.55
N TYR A 31 2.33 -6.83 -3.47
CA TYR A 31 2.47 -8.21 -2.96
C TYR A 31 1.11 -8.83 -2.64
N TYR A 32 0.28 -8.06 -2.03
CA TYR A 32 -1.06 -8.44 -1.67
C TYR A 32 -1.92 -8.79 -2.90
N THR A 33 -1.94 -7.92 -3.91
CA THR A 33 -2.71 -8.17 -5.14
C THR A 33 -2.15 -9.35 -5.93
N GLN A 34 -0.83 -9.57 -5.90
CA GLN A 34 -0.22 -10.76 -6.49
C GLN A 34 -0.61 -12.05 -5.78
N SER A 35 -0.77 -12.02 -4.46
CA SER A 35 -1.29 -13.15 -3.69
C SER A 35 -2.72 -13.48 -4.09
N LEU A 36 -3.59 -12.46 -4.20
CA LEU A 36 -4.95 -12.59 -4.71
C LEU A 36 -5.03 -13.26 -6.06
N THR A 37 -4.17 -12.83 -6.97
CA THR A 37 -4.12 -13.35 -8.32
C THR A 37 -3.75 -14.83 -8.35
N LYS A 38 -2.77 -15.24 -7.53
CA LYS A 38 -2.37 -16.64 -7.42
C LYS A 38 -3.48 -17.50 -6.85
N ASP A 39 -4.16 -17.01 -5.81
CA ASP A 39 -5.28 -17.74 -5.20
C ASP A 39 -6.45 -17.89 -6.18
N TYR A 40 -6.73 -16.86 -6.96
CA TYR A 40 -7.76 -16.89 -8.01
C TYR A 40 -7.41 -17.86 -9.13
N GLN A 41 -6.17 -17.86 -9.61
CA GLN A 41 -5.69 -18.81 -10.63
C GLN A 41 -5.73 -20.25 -10.13
N ALA A 42 -5.39 -20.51 -8.87
CA ALA A 42 -5.44 -21.85 -8.29
C ALA A 42 -6.88 -22.41 -8.21
N HIS A 43 -7.87 -21.53 -8.01
CA HIS A 43 -9.29 -21.92 -7.98
C HIS A 43 -9.92 -22.08 -9.36
N THR A 44 -9.40 -21.38 -10.39
CA THR A 44 -9.94 -21.43 -11.76
C THR A 44 -9.34 -22.55 -12.60
N THR A 45 -8.12 -23.00 -12.28
CA THR A 45 -7.44 -24.12 -13.00
C THR A 45 -8.11 -25.49 -12.78
N ALA A 46 -9.08 -25.58 -11.87
CA ALA A 46 -9.89 -26.79 -11.69
C ALA A 46 -10.99 -26.99 -12.75
N GLY A 47 -11.17 -26.08 -13.71
CA GLY A 47 -12.18 -26.16 -14.75
C GLY A 47 -11.91 -25.27 -15.96
N ASN A 48 -11.41 -25.87 -17.04
CA ASN A 48 -11.33 -25.40 -18.43
C ASN A 48 -10.42 -24.21 -18.80
N PHE A 49 -9.51 -24.53 -19.67
CA PHE A 49 -8.64 -23.87 -20.65
C PHE A 49 -9.11 -22.51 -21.26
N GLU A 50 -9.00 -21.42 -20.50
CA GLU A 50 -8.95 -20.04 -21.05
C GLU A 50 -7.85 -19.21 -20.33
N SER A 51 -6.64 -19.75 -20.26
CA SER A 51 -5.57 -19.27 -19.40
C SER A 51 -4.98 -17.88 -19.78
N SER A 52 -5.01 -17.48 -21.04
CA SER A 52 -4.33 -16.26 -21.48
C SER A 52 -5.08 -14.96 -21.16
N THR A 53 -6.40 -14.99 -21.17
CA THR A 53 -7.24 -13.81 -20.89
C THR A 53 -7.29 -13.53 -19.38
N GLU A 54 -7.25 -14.56 -18.55
CA GLU A 54 -7.27 -14.43 -17.10
C GLU A 54 -5.92 -13.93 -16.55
N GLU A 55 -4.80 -14.35 -17.11
CA GLU A 55 -3.48 -13.82 -16.76
C GLU A 55 -3.38 -12.32 -17.06
N GLN A 56 -3.83 -11.87 -18.22
CA GLN A 56 -3.85 -10.45 -18.59
C GLN A 56 -4.76 -9.63 -17.68
N ASN A 57 -5.93 -10.16 -17.32
CA ASN A 57 -6.83 -9.48 -16.38
C ASN A 57 -6.22 -9.34 -14.99
N SER A 58 -5.52 -10.35 -14.52
CA SER A 58 -4.83 -10.35 -13.25
C SER A 58 -3.69 -9.33 -13.20
N GLU A 59 -2.85 -9.27 -14.23
CA GLU A 59 -1.79 -8.27 -14.32
C GLU A 59 -2.35 -6.84 -14.39
N ASN A 60 -3.43 -6.63 -15.10
CA ASN A 60 -4.09 -5.34 -15.18
C ASN A 60 -4.69 -4.94 -13.82
N ALA A 61 -5.29 -5.87 -13.10
CA ALA A 61 -5.79 -5.63 -11.75
C ALA A 61 -4.66 -5.17 -10.80
N VAL A 62 -3.51 -5.85 -10.83
CA VAL A 62 -2.32 -5.46 -10.04
C VAL A 62 -1.86 -4.04 -10.40
N LYS A 63 -1.74 -3.72 -11.67
CA LYS A 63 -1.32 -2.38 -12.14
C LYS A 63 -2.28 -1.29 -11.67
N VAL A 64 -3.57 -1.55 -11.76
CA VAL A 64 -4.63 -0.61 -11.33
C VAL A 64 -4.56 -0.37 -9.83
N VAL A 65 -4.45 -1.41 -9.03
CA VAL A 65 -4.37 -1.28 -7.57
C VAL A 65 -3.12 -0.51 -7.16
N VAL A 66 -1.96 -0.81 -7.74
CA VAL A 66 -0.71 -0.08 -7.46
C VAL A 66 -0.82 1.40 -7.84
N ALA A 67 -1.34 1.71 -9.02
CA ALA A 67 -1.50 3.09 -9.48
C ALA A 67 -2.46 3.90 -8.58
N ASN A 68 -3.56 3.29 -8.15
CA ASN A 68 -4.51 3.95 -7.25
C ASN A 68 -3.99 4.07 -5.82
N THR A 69 -3.20 3.10 -5.35
CA THR A 69 -2.48 3.20 -4.07
C THR A 69 -1.56 4.42 -4.08
N LEU A 70 -0.76 4.58 -5.13
CA LEU A 70 0.15 5.73 -5.25
C LEU A 70 -0.59 7.07 -5.25
N ARG A 71 -1.79 7.15 -5.83
CA ARG A 71 -2.63 8.36 -5.81
C ARG A 71 -3.23 8.65 -4.44
N GLY A 72 -3.54 7.62 -3.65
CA GLY A 72 -4.12 7.75 -2.31
C GLY A 72 -3.10 7.96 -1.19
N VAL A 73 -1.79 7.85 -1.49
CA VAL A 73 -0.73 8.02 -0.49
C VAL A 73 -0.43 9.50 -0.27
N ILE A 74 -0.57 9.92 0.98
CA ILE A 74 -0.19 11.26 1.45
C ILE A 74 1.03 11.18 2.37
N ILE A 75 1.90 12.18 2.29
CA ILE A 75 2.98 12.37 3.25
C ILE A 75 2.42 13.16 4.41
N ILE A 76 2.53 12.61 5.60
CA ILE A 76 1.95 13.21 6.81
C ILE A 76 2.98 13.84 7.74
N ASP A 77 4.24 13.42 7.63
CA ASP A 77 5.30 13.96 8.49
C ASP A 77 6.69 13.76 7.87
N HIS A 78 7.63 14.59 8.32
CA HIS A 78 9.05 14.51 8.00
C HIS A 78 9.87 14.61 9.28
N PHE A 79 10.92 13.82 9.36
CA PHE A 79 11.85 13.87 10.46
C PHE A 79 13.30 13.88 9.94
N GLU A 80 14.09 14.85 10.39
CA GLU A 80 15.49 14.97 10.04
C GLU A 80 16.37 14.41 11.17
N ILE A 81 17.36 13.62 10.80
CA ILE A 81 18.43 13.15 11.69
C ILE A 81 19.73 13.85 11.28
N PRO A 82 20.07 15.03 11.86
CA PRO A 82 21.19 15.84 11.41
C PRO A 82 22.53 15.10 11.48
N ALA A 83 22.73 14.29 12.52
CA ALA A 83 23.96 13.51 12.72
C ALA A 83 24.26 12.54 11.57
N ARG A 84 23.22 12.04 10.89
CA ARG A 84 23.32 11.12 9.75
C ARG A 84 23.10 11.79 8.43
N ARG A 85 22.77 13.07 8.41
CA ARG A 85 22.27 13.78 7.22
C ARG A 85 21.18 12.99 6.53
N GLU A 86 20.24 12.49 7.32
CA GLU A 86 19.16 11.63 6.90
C GLU A 86 17.82 12.34 7.04
N MET A 87 17.01 12.29 5.99
CA MET A 87 15.63 12.72 5.99
C MET A 87 14.72 11.49 5.97
N LEU A 88 13.77 11.44 6.87
CA LEU A 88 12.73 10.44 6.94
C LEU A 88 11.41 11.07 6.53
N SER A 89 10.62 10.35 5.74
CA SER A 89 9.25 10.73 5.37
C SER A 89 8.29 9.64 5.80
N LEU A 90 7.22 10.05 6.48
CA LEU A 90 6.14 9.17 6.89
C LEU A 90 4.98 9.31 5.90
N ALA A 91 4.69 8.24 5.19
CA ALA A 91 3.56 8.15 4.29
C ALA A 91 2.40 7.38 4.94
N ARG A 92 1.19 7.83 4.64
CA ARG A 92 -0.06 7.16 5.02
C ARG A 92 -0.94 7.01 3.77
N LEU A 93 -1.60 5.87 3.65
CA LEU A 93 -2.67 5.70 2.67
C LEU A 93 -3.96 6.28 3.24
N ASP A 94 -4.55 7.24 2.52
CA ASP A 94 -5.95 7.61 2.74
C ASP A 94 -6.84 6.52 2.14
N TYR A 95 -7.36 5.68 3.02
CA TYR A 95 -8.09 4.48 2.60
C TYR A 95 -9.40 4.83 1.89
N ASN A 96 -10.10 5.86 2.31
CA ASN A 96 -11.33 6.31 1.66
C ASN A 96 -11.05 6.86 0.26
N ALA A 97 -10.03 7.69 0.13
CA ALA A 97 -9.58 8.19 -1.17
C ALA A 97 -9.12 7.05 -2.09
N PHE A 98 -8.41 6.05 -1.54
CA PHE A 98 -8.01 4.85 -2.28
C PHE A 98 -9.23 4.08 -2.82
N LYS A 99 -10.23 3.80 -1.99
CA LYS A 99 -11.45 3.08 -2.40
C LYS A 99 -12.22 3.85 -3.48
N GLN A 100 -12.37 5.15 -3.33
CA GLN A 100 -13.03 5.98 -4.31
C GLN A 100 -12.29 6.00 -5.65
N ASN A 101 -10.98 6.24 -5.64
CA ASN A 101 -10.14 6.24 -6.83
C ASN A 101 -10.16 4.89 -7.55
N LEU A 102 -10.15 3.80 -6.77
CA LEU A 102 -10.22 2.45 -7.33
C LEU A 102 -11.56 2.21 -8.05
N GLN A 103 -12.67 2.63 -7.45
CA GLN A 103 -14.01 2.46 -8.04
C GLN A 103 -14.20 3.29 -9.31
N GLU A 104 -13.56 4.44 -9.42
CA GLU A 104 -13.64 5.34 -10.57
C GLU A 104 -12.70 4.93 -11.71
N ALA A 105 -11.67 4.12 -11.44
CA ALA A 105 -10.71 3.69 -12.44
C ALA A 105 -11.38 2.88 -13.56
N LYS A 106 -11.16 3.30 -14.81
CA LYS A 106 -11.71 2.63 -16.01
C LYS A 106 -11.32 1.15 -16.06
N GLU A 107 -10.05 0.89 -15.79
CA GLU A 107 -9.46 -0.44 -15.82
C GLU A 107 -10.08 -1.35 -14.76
N PHE A 108 -10.40 -0.80 -13.59
CA PHE A 108 -11.10 -1.55 -12.54
C PHE A 108 -12.53 -1.91 -12.93
N LYS A 109 -13.25 -0.99 -13.59
CA LYS A 109 -14.60 -1.23 -14.10
C LYS A 109 -14.67 -2.32 -15.19
N GLN A 110 -13.56 -2.54 -15.91
CA GLN A 110 -13.45 -3.56 -16.94
C GLN A 110 -13.18 -4.97 -16.37
N LEU A 111 -12.78 -5.07 -15.11
CA LEU A 111 -12.57 -6.37 -14.46
C LEU A 111 -13.90 -7.10 -14.22
N PRO A 112 -13.92 -8.44 -14.26
CA PRO A 112 -15.07 -9.23 -13.85
C PRO A 112 -15.58 -8.84 -12.47
N SER A 113 -16.91 -8.88 -12.27
CA SER A 113 -17.55 -8.45 -11.00
C SER A 113 -16.98 -9.20 -9.79
N LYS A 114 -16.75 -10.49 -9.91
CA LYS A 114 -16.16 -11.32 -8.87
C LYS A 114 -14.76 -10.86 -8.47
N VAL A 115 -13.90 -10.57 -9.45
CA VAL A 115 -12.54 -10.04 -9.19
C VAL A 115 -12.60 -8.69 -8.49
N ARG A 116 -13.53 -7.83 -8.88
CA ARG A 116 -13.72 -6.52 -8.22
C ARG A 116 -14.17 -6.64 -6.76
N GLU A 117 -15.06 -7.59 -6.49
CA GLU A 117 -15.53 -7.90 -5.13
C GLU A 117 -14.40 -8.47 -4.28
N ASP A 118 -13.66 -9.45 -4.78
CA ASP A 118 -12.52 -10.05 -4.08
C ASP A 118 -11.45 -9.00 -3.74
N ILE A 119 -11.14 -8.07 -4.68
CA ILE A 119 -10.18 -6.98 -4.42
C ILE A 119 -10.68 -6.06 -3.30
N LYS A 120 -11.97 -5.73 -3.28
CA LYS A 120 -12.55 -4.87 -2.24
C LYS A 120 -12.52 -5.53 -0.87
N GLU A 121 -13.03 -6.76 -0.77
CA GLU A 121 -13.10 -7.51 0.48
C GLU A 121 -11.72 -7.66 1.13
N ARG A 122 -10.72 -7.95 0.31
CA ARG A 122 -9.39 -8.12 0.85
C ARG A 122 -8.69 -6.80 1.16
N ALA A 123 -8.97 -5.73 0.43
CA ALA A 123 -8.50 -4.41 0.80
C ALA A 123 -9.09 -3.98 2.16
N ASP A 124 -10.38 -4.25 2.39
CA ASP A 124 -11.03 -4.01 3.67
C ASP A 124 -10.40 -4.87 4.79
N ALA A 125 -10.20 -6.17 4.56
CA ALA A 125 -9.57 -7.07 5.52
C ALA A 125 -8.14 -6.63 5.89
N LEU A 126 -7.33 -6.24 4.90
CA LEU A 126 -5.97 -5.74 5.16
C LEU A 126 -5.98 -4.44 5.98
N HIS A 127 -6.94 -3.55 5.70
CA HIS A 127 -7.09 -2.32 6.46
C HIS A 127 -7.43 -2.62 7.93
N ASP A 128 -8.36 -3.52 8.18
CA ASP A 128 -8.78 -3.95 9.51
C ASP A 128 -7.62 -4.62 10.29
N GLU A 129 -6.84 -5.47 9.62
CA GLU A 129 -5.64 -6.08 10.20
C GLU A 129 -4.60 -5.01 10.59
N MET A 130 -4.34 -4.05 9.70
CA MET A 130 -3.40 -2.95 9.97
C MET A 130 -3.88 -2.06 11.13
N GLU A 131 -5.18 -1.76 11.22
CA GLU A 131 -5.73 -1.02 12.36
C GLU A 131 -5.62 -1.80 13.67
N ALA A 132 -5.89 -3.11 13.64
CA ALA A 132 -5.77 -3.96 14.82
C ALA A 132 -4.31 -4.02 15.33
N GLU A 133 -3.34 -4.14 14.43
CA GLU A 133 -1.91 -4.10 14.77
C GLU A 133 -1.49 -2.72 15.32
N ALA A 134 -1.97 -1.64 14.71
CA ALA A 134 -1.68 -0.29 15.20
C ALA A 134 -2.23 -0.05 16.61
N ARG A 135 -3.43 -0.55 16.93
CA ARG A 135 -4.00 -0.49 18.29
C ARG A 135 -3.17 -1.26 19.31
N LYS A 136 -2.75 -2.49 18.98
CA LYS A 136 -1.87 -3.28 19.86
C LYS A 136 -0.55 -2.57 20.17
N LEU A 137 0.04 -1.92 19.15
CA LEU A 137 1.26 -1.14 19.33
C LEU A 137 1.06 0.11 20.21
N GLN A 138 -0.11 0.75 20.13
CA GLN A 138 -0.45 1.88 20.99
C GLN A 138 -0.69 1.44 22.45
N GLU A 139 -1.39 0.35 22.64
CA GLU A 139 -1.63 -0.23 23.97
C GLU A 139 -0.33 -0.73 24.62
N GLY A 140 0.59 -1.33 23.84
CA GLY A 140 1.91 -1.75 24.31
C GLY A 140 2.85 -0.59 24.65
N ARG A 141 2.69 0.59 24.06
CA ARG A 141 3.47 1.79 24.40
C ARG A 141 3.00 2.49 25.66
N GLY A 142 1.80 2.22 26.15
CA GLY A 142 1.27 2.76 27.41
C GLY A 142 1.91 2.18 28.66
N PHE A 143 2.89 1.26 28.55
CA PHE A 143 3.55 0.59 29.66
C PHE A 143 5.03 0.99 29.84
N PHE A 144 5.44 2.15 29.38
CA PHE A 144 6.69 2.73 29.86
C PHE A 144 6.38 3.57 31.10
N PRO A 145 6.83 3.17 32.29
CA PRO A 145 6.72 4.04 33.46
C PRO A 145 7.53 5.31 33.14
N THR A 146 6.89 6.45 33.25
CA THR A 146 7.58 7.72 33.35
C THR A 146 8.36 7.66 34.67
N ASP A 147 9.68 7.49 34.58
CA ASP A 147 10.56 7.72 35.73
C ASP A 147 10.50 9.21 36.06
N ASP A 148 9.50 9.58 36.85
CA ASP A 148 9.49 10.82 37.62
C ASP A 148 10.27 10.54 38.92
N GLU A 149 11.56 10.91 38.96
CA GLU A 149 12.30 11.38 40.14
C GLU A 149 13.45 12.29 39.72
#